data_a4e808e6c983852c22d638ee2f931118
#
_entry.id   a4e808e6c983852c22d638ee2f931118
#
_cell.length_a   1.000
_cell.length_b   1.000
_cell.length_c   1.000
_cell.angle_alpha   90.00
_cell.angle_beta   90.00
_cell.angle_gamma   90.00
#
_symmetry.space_group_name_H-M   'P 1'
#
loop_
_entity.id
_entity.type
_entity.pdbx_description
1 polymer ?
#
loop_
_entity_poly.entity_id
_entity_poly.type
_entity_poly.pdbx_seq_one_letter_code
_entity_poly.pdbx_strand_id
1 'polypeptide(L)'
;MNYEILLRSALSSPLLTIGLTGGVMMLGYVATQWWAVTARYRFEAKRNRLELDALGKKIEILNRKAQEAPESAWNGYRKFTVSRKVEECEDTYSFYLTPHNGRPLPPFKPGQYLTFELHPPNADKPLIRCYSLSDGALSDDHYRVTIKRALPPANEPGIPPGIVSSYFSDQVKEGDILNVKAPSGRFFLDVEVDRPVVLISGGIGITPMLAMARFLTHLKDNREIYFFFGCRNSVDHMFRDEVIELQKANPNMRLHICYSRPLAGDVRGEAYNHEGRVTNDLMKEILPSSNYEYYLCGPGPFMDTLVNGLYEWGVPKKDVKFEAFGPATVKSGPQEPKTKSETGDQAVIPIEFARSGKTVPWDSGMANLLEFAEKNGITTIEGGCRAGSCGSCLVAIKQGNVEYVLEPGAAPEEGTCLTCICRPTGKMVIDA
;
A
#
# COMPACT_ATOMS: atom_id res chain seq x y z
N MET A 1 -77.22 50.84 -7.64
CA MET A 1 -77.02 49.55 -6.93
C MET A 1 -75.54 49.31 -6.86
N ASN A 2 -74.94 49.41 -5.61
CA ASN A 2 -73.56 49.61 -5.36
C ASN A 2 -72.72 48.41 -5.74
N TYR A 3 -71.76 48.58 -6.67
CA TYR A 3 -70.82 47.60 -7.13
C TYR A 3 -69.96 46.98 -5.98
N GLU A 4 -69.71 47.75 -4.92
CA GLU A 4 -69.04 47.32 -3.69
C GLU A 4 -69.77 46.25 -2.90
N ILE A 5 -71.10 46.26 -2.89
CA ILE A 5 -71.92 45.25 -2.17
C ILE A 5 -71.91 43.91 -2.90
N LEU A 6 -71.90 43.92 -4.24
CA LEU A 6 -71.78 42.74 -5.05
C LEU A 6 -70.37 42.11 -4.97
N LEU A 7 -69.34 42.92 -4.90
CA LEU A 7 -67.96 42.42 -4.71
C LEU A 7 -67.77 41.80 -3.30
N ARG A 8 -68.35 42.44 -2.26
CA ARG A 8 -68.28 41.86 -0.89
C ARG A 8 -69.07 40.58 -0.73
N SER A 9 -70.20 40.41 -1.38
CA SER A 9 -71.00 39.17 -1.32
C SER A 9 -70.32 38.04 -2.14
N ALA A 10 -69.69 38.37 -3.26
CA ALA A 10 -68.94 37.39 -4.03
C ALA A 10 -67.72 36.89 -3.27
N LEU A 11 -66.96 37.77 -2.59
CA LEU A 11 -65.74 37.45 -1.81
C LEU A 11 -66.06 36.68 -0.51
N SER A 12 -67.31 36.73 0.01
CA SER A 12 -67.77 35.98 1.20
C SER A 12 -68.39 34.61 0.89
N SER A 13 -68.43 34.21 -0.39
CA SER A 13 -68.87 32.91 -0.80
C SER A 13 -67.89 31.80 -0.34
N PRO A 14 -68.36 30.83 0.49
CA PRO A 14 -67.50 29.73 0.95
C PRO A 14 -66.94 28.90 -0.20
N LEU A 15 -67.60 28.85 -1.36
CA LEU A 15 -67.05 28.19 -2.57
C LEU A 15 -65.91 28.91 -3.21
N LEU A 16 -65.88 30.24 -3.16
CA LEU A 16 -64.78 31.05 -3.71
C LEU A 16 -63.51 30.99 -2.82
N THR A 17 -63.70 30.94 -1.48
CA THR A 17 -62.61 30.76 -0.53
C THR A 17 -62.04 29.35 -0.61
N ILE A 18 -62.85 28.30 -0.77
CA ILE A 18 -62.37 26.91 -0.99
C ILE A 18 -61.63 26.80 -2.32
N GLY A 19 -62.11 27.44 -3.38
CA GLY A 19 -61.42 27.46 -4.67
C GLY A 19 -60.06 28.17 -4.64
N LEU A 20 -59.98 29.32 -3.97
CA LEU A 20 -58.72 30.08 -3.81
C LEU A 20 -57.70 29.36 -2.94
N THR A 21 -58.15 28.76 -1.82
CA THR A 21 -57.23 27.98 -0.94
C THR A 21 -56.76 26.68 -1.63
N GLY A 22 -57.62 26.00 -2.36
CA GLY A 22 -57.28 24.83 -3.18
C GLY A 22 -56.25 25.19 -4.29
N GLY A 23 -56.48 26.33 -4.97
CA GLY A 23 -55.56 26.86 -5.98
C GLY A 23 -54.16 27.18 -5.43
N VAL A 24 -54.11 27.85 -4.27
CA VAL A 24 -52.84 28.17 -3.56
C VAL A 24 -52.09 26.89 -3.13
N MET A 25 -52.83 25.91 -2.57
CA MET A 25 -52.24 24.62 -2.19
C MET A 25 -51.72 23.85 -3.40
N MET A 26 -52.43 23.85 -4.52
CA MET A 26 -52.02 23.19 -5.75
C MET A 26 -50.77 23.86 -6.38
N LEU A 27 -50.72 25.19 -6.38
CA LEU A 27 -49.54 25.95 -6.82
C LEU A 27 -48.36 25.68 -5.92
N GLY A 28 -48.56 25.65 -4.61
CA GLY A 28 -47.49 25.28 -3.64
C GLY A 28 -46.98 23.87 -3.86
N TYR A 29 -47.87 22.91 -4.10
CA TYR A 29 -47.47 21.53 -4.41
C TYR A 29 -46.69 21.44 -5.72
N VAL A 30 -47.15 22.07 -6.79
CA VAL A 30 -46.43 22.12 -8.09
C VAL A 30 -45.08 22.77 -7.93
N ALA A 31 -44.98 23.87 -7.19
CA ALA A 31 -43.70 24.55 -6.92
C ALA A 31 -42.72 23.66 -6.14
N THR A 32 -43.16 22.90 -5.15
CA THR A 32 -42.33 21.97 -4.40
C THR A 32 -41.83 20.81 -5.25
N GLN A 33 -42.71 20.24 -6.10
CA GLN A 33 -42.31 19.19 -7.04
C GLN A 33 -41.29 19.72 -8.07
N TRP A 34 -41.49 20.90 -8.60
CA TRP A 34 -40.59 21.53 -9.54
C TRP A 34 -39.20 21.83 -8.90
N TRP A 35 -39.21 22.32 -7.66
CA TRP A 35 -37.99 22.52 -6.89
C TRP A 35 -37.26 21.20 -6.63
N ALA A 36 -37.94 20.14 -6.25
CA ALA A 36 -37.35 18.83 -6.03
C ALA A 36 -36.72 18.26 -7.31
N VAL A 37 -37.40 18.37 -8.44
CA VAL A 37 -36.88 17.91 -9.75
C VAL A 37 -35.65 18.73 -10.16
N THR A 38 -35.71 20.07 -10.02
CA THR A 38 -34.56 20.92 -10.38
C THR A 38 -33.37 20.73 -9.44
N ALA A 39 -33.60 20.51 -8.14
CA ALA A 39 -32.55 20.19 -7.18
C ALA A 39 -31.87 18.86 -7.52
N ARG A 40 -32.67 17.83 -7.85
CA ARG A 40 -32.17 16.52 -8.28
C ARG A 40 -31.34 16.64 -9.56
N TYR A 41 -31.84 17.35 -10.56
CA TYR A 41 -31.11 17.57 -11.81
C TYR A 41 -29.78 18.32 -11.61
N ARG A 42 -29.77 19.36 -10.76
CA ARG A 42 -28.53 20.08 -10.40
C ARG A 42 -27.53 19.18 -9.66
N PHE A 43 -28.02 18.32 -8.79
CA PHE A 43 -27.17 17.37 -8.06
C PHE A 43 -26.55 16.34 -9.04
N GLU A 44 -27.38 15.76 -9.92
CA GLU A 44 -26.90 14.81 -10.94
C GLU A 44 -25.89 15.45 -11.93
N ALA A 45 -26.17 16.66 -12.37
CA ALA A 45 -25.24 17.42 -13.24
C ALA A 45 -23.91 17.71 -12.56
N LYS A 46 -23.94 18.06 -11.26
CA LYS A 46 -22.72 18.29 -10.49
C LYS A 46 -21.94 16.99 -10.31
N ARG A 47 -22.60 15.87 -10.01
CA ARG A 47 -22.00 14.55 -9.89
C ARG A 47 -21.33 14.13 -11.19
N ASN A 48 -22.06 14.19 -12.32
CA ASN A 48 -21.55 13.82 -13.64
C ASN A 48 -20.33 14.68 -14.03
N ARG A 49 -20.34 15.98 -13.68
CA ARG A 49 -19.19 16.84 -13.94
C ARG A 49 -17.95 16.42 -13.13
N LEU A 50 -18.14 16.05 -11.85
CA LEU A 50 -17.04 15.55 -11.03
C LEU A 50 -16.51 14.21 -11.55
N GLU A 51 -17.37 13.32 -12.01
CA GLU A 51 -17.00 12.04 -12.63
C GLU A 51 -16.20 12.25 -13.93
N LEU A 52 -16.62 13.18 -14.79
CA LEU A 52 -15.89 13.54 -16.02
C LEU A 52 -14.52 14.18 -15.71
N ASP A 53 -14.44 15.06 -14.72
CA ASP A 53 -13.17 15.65 -14.27
C ASP A 53 -12.20 14.57 -13.72
N ALA A 54 -12.72 13.60 -12.94
CA ALA A 54 -11.93 12.48 -12.43
C ALA A 54 -11.45 11.57 -13.57
N LEU A 55 -12.34 11.25 -14.51
CA LEU A 55 -12.00 10.45 -15.70
C LEU A 55 -10.95 11.15 -16.57
N GLY A 56 -11.09 12.46 -16.77
CA GLY A 56 -10.11 13.29 -17.51
C GLY A 56 -8.72 13.22 -16.86
N LYS A 57 -8.64 13.39 -15.56
CA LYS A 57 -7.37 13.25 -14.81
C LYS A 57 -6.79 11.84 -14.88
N LYS A 58 -7.65 10.80 -14.77
CA LYS A 58 -7.22 9.40 -14.90
C LYS A 58 -6.63 9.14 -16.30
N ILE A 59 -7.27 9.63 -17.36
CA ILE A 59 -6.80 9.54 -18.74
C ILE A 59 -5.47 10.30 -18.91
N GLU A 60 -5.35 11.51 -18.39
CA GLU A 60 -4.12 12.30 -18.45
C GLU A 60 -2.93 11.59 -17.81
N ILE A 61 -3.13 11.04 -16.60
CA ILE A 61 -2.10 10.27 -15.89
C ILE A 61 -1.74 8.99 -16.64
N LEU A 62 -2.72 8.26 -17.19
CA LEU A 62 -2.46 7.06 -17.98
C LEU A 62 -1.71 7.37 -19.27
N ASN A 63 -2.10 8.44 -19.97
CA ASN A 63 -1.42 8.88 -21.18
C ASN A 63 0.01 9.35 -20.89
N ARG A 64 0.23 10.11 -19.82
CA ARG A 64 1.56 10.50 -19.38
C ARG A 64 2.42 9.26 -19.06
N LYS A 65 1.88 8.28 -18.32
CA LYS A 65 2.57 7.01 -18.04
C LYS A 65 2.92 6.22 -19.29
N ALA A 66 2.03 6.22 -20.29
CA ALA A 66 2.26 5.51 -21.55
C ALA A 66 3.33 6.20 -22.43
N GLN A 67 3.42 7.53 -22.39
CA GLN A 67 4.37 8.30 -23.20
C GLN A 67 5.75 8.40 -22.56
N GLU A 68 5.85 8.51 -21.22
CA GLU A 68 7.09 8.77 -20.50
C GLU A 68 7.79 7.49 -20.02
N ALA A 69 7.09 6.37 -19.90
CA ALA A 69 7.63 5.12 -19.37
C ALA A 69 8.87 4.57 -20.10
N PRO A 70 8.98 4.66 -21.45
CA PRO A 70 10.18 4.16 -22.17
C PRO A 70 11.39 5.09 -22.04
N GLU A 71 11.19 6.41 -21.99
CA GLU A 71 12.28 7.39 -22.05
C GLU A 71 12.90 7.72 -20.69
N SER A 72 12.11 7.63 -19.60
CA SER A 72 12.55 7.99 -18.25
C SER A 72 12.98 6.79 -17.41
N ALA A 73 12.58 5.57 -17.77
CA ALA A 73 13.03 4.35 -17.11
C ALA A 73 14.54 4.13 -17.28
N TRP A 74 15.21 3.66 -16.25
CA TRP A 74 16.65 3.35 -16.31
C TRP A 74 16.92 1.93 -15.82
N ASN A 75 17.99 1.37 -16.36
CA ASN A 75 18.53 0.10 -15.91
C ASN A 75 19.71 0.34 -14.94
N GLY A 76 19.86 -0.53 -13.93
CA GLY A 76 20.89 -0.39 -12.92
C GLY A 76 20.63 0.74 -11.93
N TYR A 77 21.67 1.38 -11.44
CA TYR A 77 21.59 2.45 -10.45
C TYR A 77 21.69 3.84 -11.09
N ARG A 78 20.83 4.74 -10.67
CA ARG A 78 20.87 6.18 -10.97
C ARG A 78 21.13 6.95 -9.68
N LYS A 79 21.89 8.03 -9.77
CA LYS A 79 22.21 8.90 -8.63
C LYS A 79 21.06 9.84 -8.32
N PHE A 80 20.69 9.90 -7.05
CA PHE A 80 19.70 10.82 -6.51
C PHE A 80 20.31 11.66 -5.39
N THR A 81 19.99 12.92 -5.36
CA THR A 81 20.35 13.84 -4.27
C THR A 81 19.22 13.83 -3.24
N VAL A 82 19.55 13.70 -1.97
CA VAL A 82 18.62 13.95 -0.87
C VAL A 82 18.37 15.45 -0.81
N SER A 83 17.25 15.91 -1.37
CA SER A 83 16.91 17.34 -1.41
C SER A 83 16.31 17.84 -0.10
N ARG A 84 15.70 16.94 0.69
CA ARG A 84 15.06 17.26 1.96
C ARG A 84 15.00 16.01 2.84
N LYS A 85 15.25 16.20 4.15
CA LYS A 85 15.05 15.20 5.21
C LYS A 85 14.08 15.75 6.25
N VAL A 86 13.00 15.02 6.54
CA VAL A 86 11.96 15.44 7.49
C VAL A 86 11.78 14.37 8.54
N GLU A 87 11.79 14.74 9.81
CA GLU A 87 11.38 13.87 10.91
C GLU A 87 9.85 13.81 10.98
N GLU A 88 9.30 12.62 10.78
CA GLU A 88 7.85 12.39 10.82
C GLU A 88 7.36 12.07 12.24
N CYS A 89 8.14 11.31 12.97
CA CYS A 89 8.00 10.98 14.38
C CYS A 89 9.31 10.37 14.89
N GLU A 90 9.36 9.97 16.16
CA GLU A 90 10.54 9.38 16.78
C GLU A 90 11.15 8.26 15.91
N ASP A 91 12.44 8.34 15.62
CA ASP A 91 13.21 7.38 14.80
C ASP A 91 12.65 7.15 13.38
N THR A 92 11.87 8.07 12.84
CA THR A 92 11.23 7.93 11.52
C THR A 92 11.43 9.18 10.68
N TYR A 93 12.05 9.01 9.51
CA TYR A 93 12.42 10.13 8.64
C TYR A 93 11.96 9.90 7.21
N SER A 94 11.40 10.95 6.60
CA SER A 94 11.12 11.03 5.16
C SER A 94 12.29 11.65 4.42
N PHE A 95 12.69 11.02 3.33
CA PHE A 95 13.74 11.47 2.44
C PHE A 95 13.13 11.81 1.07
N TYR A 96 13.32 13.04 0.64
CA TYR A 96 12.92 13.51 -0.68
C TYR A 96 14.12 13.41 -1.61
N LEU A 97 13.95 12.69 -2.70
CA LEU A 97 15.03 12.29 -3.60
C LEU A 97 14.81 12.91 -4.97
N THR A 98 15.67 13.84 -5.35
CA THR A 98 15.65 14.46 -6.67
C THR A 98 16.73 13.83 -7.57
N PRO A 99 16.48 13.67 -8.88
CA PRO A 99 17.48 13.15 -9.80
C PRO A 99 18.71 14.04 -9.82
N HIS A 100 19.90 13.50 -9.50
CA HIS A 100 21.14 14.26 -9.47
C HIS A 100 21.51 14.86 -10.85
N ASN A 101 21.07 14.21 -11.93
CA ASN A 101 21.32 14.68 -13.31
C ASN A 101 20.19 15.53 -13.90
N GLY A 102 19.19 15.93 -13.12
CA GLY A 102 18.06 16.75 -13.54
C GLY A 102 17.11 16.12 -14.58
N ARG A 103 17.29 14.84 -14.96
CA ARG A 103 16.38 14.19 -15.89
C ARG A 103 15.04 13.88 -15.23
N PRO A 104 13.92 13.92 -15.97
CA PRO A 104 12.61 13.58 -15.44
C PRO A 104 12.56 12.23 -14.71
N LEU A 105 11.60 12.11 -13.80
CA LEU A 105 11.30 10.87 -13.09
C LEU A 105 10.26 10.07 -13.88
N PRO A 106 10.44 8.74 -14.01
CA PRO A 106 9.35 7.92 -14.49
C PRO A 106 8.22 7.90 -13.47
N PRO A 107 6.97 7.82 -13.94
CA PRO A 107 5.84 7.58 -13.07
C PRO A 107 5.99 6.20 -12.40
N PHE A 108 5.41 6.05 -11.22
CA PHE A 108 5.36 4.77 -10.51
C PHE A 108 3.92 4.41 -10.14
N LYS A 109 3.69 3.15 -9.76
CA LYS A 109 2.40 2.70 -9.25
C LYS A 109 2.40 2.83 -7.73
N PRO A 110 1.37 3.47 -7.10
CA PRO A 110 1.29 3.58 -5.64
C PRO A 110 1.39 2.22 -4.95
N GLY A 111 2.35 2.08 -4.04
CA GLY A 111 2.72 0.82 -3.40
C GLY A 111 4.06 0.26 -3.87
N GLN A 112 4.61 0.72 -4.99
CA GLN A 112 5.97 0.36 -5.42
C GLN A 112 7.04 0.92 -4.48
N TYR A 113 8.25 0.37 -4.58
CA TYR A 113 9.41 0.74 -3.77
C TYR A 113 10.60 1.14 -4.64
N LEU A 114 11.57 1.80 -4.00
CA LEU A 114 12.91 2.02 -4.55
C LEU A 114 13.91 1.02 -3.94
N THR A 115 14.86 0.57 -4.76
CA THR A 115 15.99 -0.25 -4.30
C THR A 115 17.22 0.62 -4.19
N PHE A 116 17.84 0.63 -3.01
CA PHE A 116 19.04 1.39 -2.68
C PHE A 116 20.23 0.47 -2.59
N GLU A 117 21.35 0.88 -3.18
CA GLU A 117 22.68 0.36 -2.89
C GLU A 117 23.40 1.35 -1.99
N LEU A 118 23.79 0.90 -0.81
CA LEU A 118 24.32 1.73 0.26
C LEU A 118 25.66 1.19 0.75
N HIS A 119 26.56 2.09 1.13
CA HIS A 119 27.88 1.79 1.64
C HIS A 119 28.05 2.34 3.07
N PRO A 120 27.34 1.78 4.08
CA PRO A 120 27.53 2.20 5.46
C PRO A 120 28.99 1.94 5.90
N PRO A 121 29.61 2.84 6.71
CA PRO A 121 31.00 2.69 7.15
C PRO A 121 31.33 1.38 7.87
N ASN A 122 30.32 0.79 8.49
CA ASN A 122 30.43 -0.46 9.28
C ASN A 122 30.06 -1.72 8.47
N ALA A 123 30.01 -1.63 7.14
CA ALA A 123 29.71 -2.77 6.29
C ALA A 123 30.85 -3.03 5.30
N ASP A 124 31.37 -4.25 5.28
CA ASP A 124 32.46 -4.66 4.39
C ASP A 124 32.03 -4.72 2.90
N LYS A 125 30.73 -4.78 2.66
CA LYS A 125 30.12 -4.89 1.32
C LYS A 125 28.95 -3.94 1.18
N PRO A 126 28.60 -3.53 -0.07
CA PRO A 126 27.39 -2.78 -0.32
C PRO A 126 26.15 -3.52 0.21
N LEU A 127 25.27 -2.79 0.85
CA LEU A 127 24.00 -3.31 1.36
C LEU A 127 22.85 -2.84 0.48
N ILE A 128 22.05 -3.79 -0.01
CA ILE A 128 20.88 -3.51 -0.83
C ILE A 128 19.64 -3.56 0.03
N ARG A 129 18.81 -2.50 -0.02
CA ARG A 129 17.53 -2.42 0.69
C ARG A 129 16.46 -1.77 -0.16
N CYS A 130 15.23 -2.24 0.03
CA CYS A 130 14.05 -1.70 -0.61
C CYS A 130 13.24 -0.89 0.41
N TYR A 131 12.75 0.29 -0.03
CA TYR A 131 11.87 1.14 0.76
C TYR A 131 10.70 1.60 -0.10
N SER A 132 9.48 1.38 0.38
CA SER A 132 8.27 1.76 -0.33
C SER A 132 8.20 3.26 -0.52
N LEU A 133 7.75 3.66 -1.69
CA LEU A 133 7.45 5.05 -1.99
C LEU A 133 6.24 5.48 -1.14
N SER A 134 6.39 6.55 -0.39
CA SER A 134 5.37 7.09 0.51
C SER A 134 4.62 8.29 -0.08
N ASP A 135 4.94 8.68 -1.30
CA ASP A 135 4.23 9.70 -2.05
C ASP A 135 3.19 9.09 -3.02
N GLY A 136 2.20 9.89 -3.44
CA GLY A 136 1.06 9.47 -4.25
C GLY A 136 1.32 9.30 -5.75
N ALA A 137 2.57 9.16 -6.21
CA ALA A 137 2.92 9.07 -7.62
C ALA A 137 2.48 10.29 -8.47
N LEU A 138 2.48 11.47 -7.86
CA LEU A 138 1.93 12.71 -8.40
C LEU A 138 3.00 13.76 -8.70
N SER A 139 4.21 13.59 -8.12
CA SER A 139 5.34 14.49 -8.31
C SER A 139 6.22 14.01 -9.47
N ASP A 140 6.67 14.96 -10.29
CA ASP A 140 7.61 14.73 -11.40
C ASP A 140 9.05 15.13 -11.04
N ASP A 141 9.23 15.77 -9.89
CA ASP A 141 10.50 16.36 -9.46
C ASP A 141 11.20 15.58 -8.35
N HIS A 142 10.48 14.79 -7.58
CA HIS A 142 11.07 13.99 -6.51
C HIS A 142 10.32 12.68 -6.23
N TYR A 143 11.03 11.74 -5.60
CA TYR A 143 10.44 10.59 -4.92
C TYR A 143 10.55 10.80 -3.40
N ARG A 144 9.57 10.32 -2.64
CA ARG A 144 9.63 10.27 -1.18
C ARG A 144 9.66 8.84 -0.70
N VAL A 145 10.66 8.51 0.11
CA VAL A 145 10.71 7.28 0.90
C VAL A 145 10.75 7.64 2.38
N THR A 146 10.09 6.84 3.22
CA THR A 146 10.07 7.06 4.66
C THR A 146 10.60 5.84 5.38
N ILE A 147 11.58 6.05 6.23
CA ILE A 147 12.37 4.99 6.83
C ILE A 147 12.32 5.14 8.35
N LYS A 148 11.86 4.07 9.01
CA LYS A 148 11.90 3.95 10.46
C LYS A 148 13.13 3.16 10.88
N ARG A 149 13.86 3.65 11.89
CA ARG A 149 14.98 2.91 12.48
C ARG A 149 14.48 1.58 13.03
N ALA A 150 15.10 0.50 12.61
CA ALA A 150 14.85 -0.82 13.16
C ALA A 150 15.60 -0.97 14.48
N LEU A 151 14.91 -0.76 15.58
CA LEU A 151 15.44 -0.99 16.94
C LEU A 151 15.42 -2.48 17.25
N PRO A 152 16.31 -2.96 18.17
CA PRO A 152 16.27 -4.33 18.66
C PRO A 152 14.92 -4.60 19.34
N PRO A 153 14.40 -5.84 19.26
CA PRO A 153 13.21 -6.22 20.02
C PRO A 153 13.42 -6.02 21.52
N ALA A 154 12.41 -5.53 22.23
CA ALA A 154 12.51 -5.23 23.66
C ALA A 154 12.88 -6.46 24.53
N ASN A 155 12.53 -7.67 24.07
CA ASN A 155 12.87 -8.94 24.71
C ASN A 155 14.25 -9.49 24.32
N GLU A 156 14.94 -8.85 23.35
CA GLU A 156 16.25 -9.26 22.84
C GLU A 156 17.19 -8.05 22.68
N PRO A 157 17.53 -7.34 23.77
CA PRO A 157 18.32 -6.09 23.70
C PRO A 157 19.75 -6.29 23.22
N GLY A 158 20.23 -7.53 23.13
CA GLY A 158 21.56 -7.88 22.60
C GLY A 158 21.66 -7.88 21.06
N ILE A 159 20.53 -7.84 20.36
CA ILE A 159 20.53 -7.73 18.90
C ILE A 159 20.88 -6.29 18.51
N PRO A 160 21.84 -6.05 17.59
CA PRO A 160 22.15 -4.69 17.17
C PRO A 160 20.98 -4.07 16.38
N PRO A 161 20.82 -2.74 16.39
CA PRO A 161 19.86 -2.07 15.54
C PRO A 161 20.16 -2.31 14.06
N GLY A 162 19.15 -2.16 13.21
CA GLY A 162 19.30 -2.39 11.76
C GLY A 162 20.32 -1.43 11.13
N ILE A 163 21.39 -1.98 10.57
CA ILE A 163 22.53 -1.23 10.02
C ILE A 163 22.07 -0.15 9.03
N VAL A 164 21.25 -0.52 8.05
CA VAL A 164 20.85 0.40 6.96
C VAL A 164 19.86 1.46 7.46
N SER A 165 18.88 1.08 8.27
CA SER A 165 17.91 2.04 8.82
C SER A 165 18.58 3.03 9.77
N SER A 166 19.56 2.59 10.57
CA SER A 166 20.38 3.47 11.41
C SER A 166 21.29 4.38 10.55
N TYR A 167 21.87 3.87 9.47
CA TYR A 167 22.64 4.67 8.54
C TYR A 167 21.81 5.83 7.95
N PHE A 168 20.58 5.55 7.51
CA PHE A 168 19.65 6.59 7.04
C PHE A 168 19.32 7.61 8.14
N SER A 169 19.00 7.14 9.34
CA SER A 169 18.63 8.04 10.43
C SER A 169 19.79 8.94 10.89
N ASP A 170 21.00 8.38 11.03
CA ASP A 170 22.11 9.04 11.71
C ASP A 170 23.06 9.74 10.76
N GLN A 171 23.26 9.23 9.53
CA GLN A 171 24.34 9.66 8.67
C GLN A 171 23.85 10.31 7.39
N VAL A 172 22.76 9.81 6.77
CA VAL A 172 22.23 10.40 5.54
C VAL A 172 21.60 11.75 5.84
N LYS A 173 22.05 12.78 5.11
CA LYS A 173 21.63 14.19 5.26
C LYS A 173 21.30 14.81 3.90
N GLU A 174 20.70 15.97 3.94
CA GLU A 174 20.45 16.80 2.75
C GLU A 174 21.75 17.10 2.01
N GLY A 175 21.72 16.97 0.68
CA GLY A 175 22.87 17.07 -0.20
C GLY A 175 23.58 15.75 -0.50
N ASP A 176 23.37 14.69 0.26
CA ASP A 176 23.96 13.38 0.00
C ASP A 176 23.45 12.76 -1.29
N ILE A 177 24.30 11.95 -1.93
CA ILE A 177 23.99 11.28 -3.19
C ILE A 177 23.85 9.78 -2.93
N LEU A 178 22.70 9.23 -3.31
CA LEU A 178 22.37 7.82 -3.14
C LEU A 178 22.24 7.11 -4.50
N ASN A 179 22.65 5.85 -4.55
CA ASN A 179 22.43 4.97 -5.71
C ASN A 179 21.08 4.29 -5.60
N VAL A 180 20.21 4.53 -6.58
CA VAL A 180 18.79 4.11 -6.55
C VAL A 180 18.42 3.44 -7.86
N LYS A 181 17.72 2.29 -7.81
CA LYS A 181 17.09 1.66 -8.98
C LYS A 181 15.71 2.26 -9.25
N ALA A 182 15.26 2.10 -10.47
CA ALA A 182 13.91 2.51 -10.88
C ALA A 182 12.83 1.89 -9.99
N PRO A 183 11.67 2.60 -9.80
CA PRO A 183 10.55 2.06 -9.04
C PRO A 183 10.17 0.67 -9.52
N SER A 184 9.99 -0.26 -8.59
CA SER A 184 9.61 -1.62 -8.90
C SER A 184 8.75 -2.23 -7.77
N GLY A 185 8.30 -3.48 -7.94
CA GLY A 185 7.47 -4.19 -6.97
C GLY A 185 6.13 -4.59 -7.55
N ARG A 186 5.58 -5.67 -6.99
CA ARG A 186 4.28 -6.24 -7.41
C ARG A 186 3.14 -5.83 -6.47
N PHE A 187 3.46 -5.28 -5.31
CA PHE A 187 2.50 -4.75 -4.37
C PHE A 187 2.18 -3.30 -4.75
N PHE A 188 1.10 -3.10 -5.48
CA PHE A 188 0.64 -1.78 -5.89
C PHE A 188 -0.88 -1.77 -6.07
N LEU A 189 -1.45 -0.57 -5.98
CA LEU A 189 -2.87 -0.34 -6.21
C LEU A 189 -3.21 -0.58 -7.68
N ASP A 190 -4.21 -1.43 -7.92
CA ASP A 190 -4.79 -1.58 -9.25
C ASP A 190 -5.79 -0.43 -9.50
N VAL A 191 -5.40 0.45 -10.41
CA VAL A 191 -6.20 1.65 -10.74
C VAL A 191 -7.25 1.38 -11.81
N GLU A 192 -7.17 0.25 -12.48
CA GLU A 192 -8.12 -0.14 -13.53
C GLU A 192 -9.37 -0.82 -12.94
N VAL A 193 -9.22 -1.38 -11.74
CA VAL A 193 -10.31 -2.02 -11.00
C VAL A 193 -11.04 -1.00 -10.15
N ASP A 194 -12.31 -0.76 -10.44
CA ASP A 194 -13.19 0.16 -9.71
C ASP A 194 -13.96 -0.57 -8.59
N ARG A 195 -13.23 -1.17 -7.65
CA ARG A 195 -13.79 -1.83 -6.45
C ARG A 195 -13.40 -1.06 -5.20
N PRO A 196 -14.27 -1.04 -4.17
CA PRO A 196 -13.91 -0.50 -2.86
C PRO A 196 -12.66 -1.16 -2.31
N VAL A 197 -11.81 -0.36 -1.62
CA VAL A 197 -10.54 -0.83 -1.08
C VAL A 197 -10.46 -0.70 0.44
N VAL A 198 -9.80 -1.66 1.08
CA VAL A 198 -9.44 -1.61 2.50
C VAL A 198 -7.92 -1.55 2.59
N LEU A 199 -7.40 -0.41 3.05
CA LEU A 199 -5.99 -0.16 3.27
C LEU A 199 -5.66 -0.40 4.74
N ILE A 200 -4.80 -1.35 5.05
CA ILE A 200 -4.51 -1.78 6.42
C ILE A 200 -3.02 -1.67 6.69
N SER A 201 -2.64 -0.93 7.72
CA SER A 201 -1.24 -0.73 8.04
C SER A 201 -0.92 -0.81 9.53
N GLY A 202 0.29 -1.31 9.82
CA GLY A 202 0.87 -1.31 11.16
C GLY A 202 2.23 -0.61 11.17
N GLY A 203 2.36 0.46 11.96
CA GLY A 203 3.60 1.24 12.06
C GLY A 203 4.08 1.74 10.69
N ILE A 204 5.36 1.49 10.35
CA ILE A 204 5.94 1.98 9.08
C ILE A 204 5.30 1.36 7.82
N GLY A 205 4.49 0.31 7.95
CA GLY A 205 3.68 -0.21 6.86
C GLY A 205 2.64 0.77 6.30
N ILE A 206 2.48 1.93 6.93
CA ILE A 206 1.64 3.02 6.40
C ILE A 206 2.16 3.57 5.07
N THR A 207 3.46 3.46 4.77
CA THR A 207 4.07 4.11 3.59
C THR A 207 3.41 3.75 2.27
N PRO A 208 3.21 2.48 1.88
CA PRO A 208 2.50 2.15 0.66
C PRO A 208 1.00 2.49 0.72
N MET A 209 0.37 2.38 1.90
CA MET A 209 -1.05 2.72 2.07
C MET A 209 -1.29 4.21 1.88
N LEU A 210 -0.40 5.05 2.41
CA LEU A 210 -0.44 6.49 2.24
C LEU A 210 -0.29 6.87 0.75
N ALA A 211 0.64 6.25 0.04
CA ALA A 211 0.81 6.44 -1.40
C ALA A 211 -0.48 6.11 -2.18
N MET A 212 -1.14 4.99 -1.85
CA MET A 212 -2.40 4.57 -2.46
C MET A 212 -3.53 5.56 -2.15
N ALA A 213 -3.70 5.96 -0.89
CA ALA A 213 -4.74 6.90 -0.46
C ALA A 213 -4.55 8.29 -1.09
N ARG A 214 -3.31 8.81 -1.14
CA ARG A 214 -2.98 10.08 -1.81
C ARG A 214 -3.34 10.04 -3.29
N PHE A 215 -2.97 8.97 -3.96
CA PHE A 215 -3.24 8.79 -5.38
C PHE A 215 -4.73 8.76 -5.68
N LEU A 216 -5.52 7.96 -4.95
CA LEU A 216 -6.97 7.90 -5.10
C LEU A 216 -7.64 9.24 -4.81
N THR A 217 -7.21 9.93 -3.76
CA THR A 217 -7.74 11.26 -3.40
C THR A 217 -7.45 12.30 -4.48
N HIS A 218 -6.23 12.28 -5.05
CA HIS A 218 -5.86 13.20 -6.14
C HIS A 218 -6.66 12.94 -7.41
N LEU A 219 -6.86 11.68 -7.77
CA LEU A 219 -7.69 11.30 -8.91
C LEU A 219 -9.17 11.63 -8.72
N LYS A 220 -9.58 12.01 -7.51
CA LYS A 220 -11.01 12.11 -7.11
C LYS A 220 -11.76 10.82 -7.43
N ASP A 221 -11.10 9.68 -7.17
CA ASP A 221 -11.66 8.37 -7.39
C ASP A 221 -12.90 8.17 -6.49
N ASN A 222 -13.99 7.64 -7.05
CA ASN A 222 -15.27 7.53 -6.35
C ASN A 222 -15.39 6.27 -5.49
N ARG A 223 -14.42 5.36 -5.51
CA ARG A 223 -14.47 4.13 -4.70
C ARG A 223 -14.43 4.44 -3.21
N GLU A 224 -15.11 3.64 -2.42
CA GLU A 224 -14.97 3.69 -0.97
C GLU A 224 -13.58 3.24 -0.55
N ILE A 225 -13.00 3.97 0.40
CA ILE A 225 -11.70 3.68 0.99
C ILE A 225 -11.88 3.55 2.50
N TYR A 226 -11.62 2.36 3.04
CA TYR A 226 -11.45 2.16 4.47
C TYR A 226 -9.96 2.13 4.77
N PHE A 227 -9.49 3.05 5.59
CA PHE A 227 -8.08 3.15 5.96
C PHE A 227 -7.91 2.82 7.44
N PHE A 228 -7.36 1.64 7.75
CA PHE A 228 -7.03 1.21 9.10
C PHE A 228 -5.54 1.40 9.36
N PHE A 229 -5.21 2.22 10.35
CA PHE A 229 -3.84 2.44 10.78
C PHE A 229 -3.65 2.08 12.25
N GLY A 230 -2.71 1.17 12.53
CA GLY A 230 -2.34 0.76 13.88
C GLY A 230 -0.93 1.25 14.26
N CYS A 231 -0.81 1.96 15.39
CA CYS A 231 0.46 2.31 16.01
C CYS A 231 0.38 2.19 17.53
N ARG A 232 1.46 2.53 18.24
CA ARG A 232 1.45 2.43 19.71
C ARG A 232 0.63 3.56 20.36
N ASN A 233 0.89 4.80 19.97
CA ASN A 233 0.31 6.01 20.52
C ASN A 233 0.63 7.22 19.63
N SER A 234 0.36 8.45 20.07
CA SER A 234 0.58 9.70 19.33
C SER A 234 2.05 9.95 18.95
N VAL A 235 3.01 9.50 19.76
CA VAL A 235 4.46 9.67 19.50
C VAL A 235 4.92 8.82 18.32
N ASP A 236 4.29 7.68 18.07
CA ASP A 236 4.57 6.80 16.94
C ASP A 236 3.66 7.07 15.71
N HIS A 237 2.74 8.03 15.82
CA HIS A 237 1.76 8.31 14.78
C HIS A 237 2.36 9.19 13.67
N MET A 238 3.14 8.56 12.79
CA MET A 238 3.68 9.22 11.60
C MET A 238 2.56 9.62 10.63
N PHE A 239 2.76 10.73 9.92
CA PHE A 239 1.82 11.26 8.91
C PHE A 239 0.41 11.61 9.44
N ARG A 240 0.27 11.85 10.75
CA ARG A 240 -1.03 12.11 11.37
C ARG A 240 -1.82 13.19 10.64
N ASP A 241 -1.21 14.34 10.47
CA ASP A 241 -1.91 15.48 9.87
C ASP A 241 -2.20 15.22 8.38
N GLU A 242 -1.28 14.55 7.69
CA GLU A 242 -1.44 14.19 6.27
C GLU A 242 -2.63 13.24 6.03
N VAL A 243 -2.78 12.17 6.83
CA VAL A 243 -3.93 11.24 6.65
C VAL A 243 -5.26 11.88 7.02
N ILE A 244 -5.27 12.79 8.00
CA ILE A 244 -6.46 13.58 8.37
C ILE A 244 -6.85 14.53 7.22
N GLU A 245 -5.89 15.22 6.62
CA GLU A 245 -6.15 16.09 5.46
C GLU A 245 -6.64 15.29 4.25
N LEU A 246 -6.11 14.09 4.01
CA LEU A 246 -6.60 13.20 2.96
C LEU A 246 -8.07 12.80 3.20
N GLN A 247 -8.44 12.47 4.44
CA GLN A 247 -9.83 12.16 4.79
C GLN A 247 -10.75 13.36 4.57
N LYS A 248 -10.33 14.57 4.95
CA LYS A 248 -11.12 15.80 4.69
C LYS A 248 -11.29 16.08 3.20
N ALA A 249 -10.25 15.81 2.40
CA ALA A 249 -10.26 16.03 0.96
C ALA A 249 -11.04 14.96 0.18
N ASN A 250 -11.20 13.75 0.76
CA ASN A 250 -11.88 12.62 0.12
C ASN A 250 -13.08 12.14 0.96
N PRO A 251 -14.31 12.53 0.62
CA PRO A 251 -15.51 12.16 1.37
C PRO A 251 -15.82 10.65 1.36
N ASN A 252 -15.21 9.89 0.45
CA ASN A 252 -15.38 8.43 0.37
C ASN A 252 -14.34 7.68 1.22
N MET A 253 -13.41 8.40 1.86
CA MET A 253 -12.38 7.81 2.74
C MET A 253 -12.86 7.81 4.20
N ARG A 254 -12.82 6.63 4.83
CA ARG A 254 -13.10 6.44 6.25
C ARG A 254 -11.81 6.00 6.94
N LEU A 255 -11.29 6.86 7.82
CA LEU A 255 -10.05 6.66 8.55
C LEU A 255 -10.33 6.08 9.94
N HIS A 256 -9.67 4.97 10.27
CA HIS A 256 -9.73 4.28 11.55
C HIS A 256 -8.34 4.14 12.15
N ILE A 257 -8.03 4.99 13.13
CA ILE A 257 -6.75 5.01 13.84
C ILE A 257 -6.87 4.17 15.10
N CYS A 258 -5.97 3.21 15.27
CA CYS A 258 -5.94 2.30 16.41
C CYS A 258 -4.65 2.54 17.22
N TYR A 259 -4.78 2.89 18.51
CA TYR A 259 -3.65 2.99 19.44
C TYR A 259 -3.61 1.79 20.36
N SER A 260 -2.53 1.00 20.28
CA SER A 260 -2.37 -0.20 21.09
C SER A 260 -1.92 0.08 22.53
N ARG A 261 -1.35 1.27 22.78
CA ARG A 261 -0.90 1.75 24.09
C ARG A 261 -1.02 3.26 24.15
N PRO A 262 -2.24 3.81 24.17
CA PRO A 262 -2.43 5.26 24.23
C PRO A 262 -1.77 5.86 25.48
N LEU A 263 -1.23 7.06 25.34
CA LEU A 263 -0.68 7.84 26.43
C LEU A 263 -1.80 8.57 27.19
N ALA A 264 -1.52 9.03 28.40
CA ALA A 264 -2.51 9.75 29.22
C ALA A 264 -3.07 11.02 28.54
N GLY A 265 -2.33 11.63 27.59
CA GLY A 265 -2.77 12.78 26.81
C GLY A 265 -3.46 12.42 25.50
N ASP A 266 -3.54 11.15 25.12
CA ASP A 266 -4.18 10.72 23.89
C ASP A 266 -5.70 10.59 24.09
N VAL A 267 -6.46 11.52 23.58
CA VAL A 267 -7.92 11.55 23.72
C VAL A 267 -8.57 10.73 22.61
N ARG A 268 -9.39 9.73 22.98
CA ARG A 268 -10.18 8.94 22.02
C ARG A 268 -11.21 9.85 21.32
N GLY A 269 -11.33 9.71 20.01
CA GLY A 269 -12.16 10.57 19.16
C GLY A 269 -11.41 11.79 18.60
N GLU A 270 -10.25 12.14 19.17
CA GLU A 270 -9.39 13.24 18.69
C GLU A 270 -8.05 12.71 18.13
N ALA A 271 -7.31 11.96 18.96
CA ALA A 271 -6.02 11.40 18.60
C ALA A 271 -6.15 10.04 17.89
N TYR A 272 -7.12 9.25 18.28
CA TYR A 272 -7.37 7.90 17.76
C TYR A 272 -8.86 7.52 17.88
N ASN A 273 -9.30 6.53 17.08
CA ASN A 273 -10.68 6.06 17.06
C ASN A 273 -10.89 4.83 17.96
N HIS A 274 -9.95 3.90 17.94
CA HIS A 274 -10.06 2.59 18.59
C HIS A 274 -8.85 2.33 19.47
N GLU A 275 -9.11 1.89 20.71
CA GLU A 275 -8.06 1.39 21.60
C GLU A 275 -7.76 -0.08 21.27
N GLY A 276 -6.48 -0.42 21.18
CA GLY A 276 -6.02 -1.75 20.78
C GLY A 276 -5.33 -1.76 19.42
N ARG A 277 -5.19 -2.97 18.87
CA ARG A 277 -4.62 -3.19 17.55
C ARG A 277 -5.73 -3.25 16.51
N VAL A 278 -5.38 -3.06 15.24
CA VAL A 278 -6.27 -3.44 14.13
C VAL A 278 -6.46 -4.95 14.17
N THR A 279 -7.70 -5.41 14.19
CA THR A 279 -8.07 -6.84 14.25
C THR A 279 -9.12 -7.16 13.19
N ASN A 280 -9.26 -8.45 12.86
CA ASN A 280 -10.33 -8.91 11.97
C ASN A 280 -11.73 -8.64 12.54
N ASP A 281 -11.88 -8.75 13.87
CA ASP A 281 -13.18 -8.47 14.53
C ASP A 281 -13.56 -7.01 14.41
N LEU A 282 -12.60 -6.08 14.62
CA LEU A 282 -12.84 -4.65 14.39
C LEU A 282 -13.23 -4.38 12.93
N MET A 283 -12.57 -5.02 11.97
CA MET A 283 -12.93 -4.86 10.57
C MET A 283 -14.33 -5.40 10.27
N LYS A 284 -14.70 -6.56 10.81
CA LYS A 284 -16.05 -7.15 10.68
C LYS A 284 -17.14 -6.27 11.29
N GLU A 285 -16.84 -5.55 12.38
CA GLU A 285 -17.76 -4.60 13.01
C GLU A 285 -18.00 -3.35 12.12
N ILE A 286 -16.96 -2.88 11.43
CA ILE A 286 -16.98 -1.62 10.68
C ILE A 286 -17.41 -1.82 9.22
N LEU A 287 -16.90 -2.87 8.57
CA LEU A 287 -17.13 -3.13 7.15
C LEU A 287 -18.51 -3.77 6.93
N PRO A 288 -19.34 -3.23 6.03
CA PRO A 288 -20.68 -3.77 5.73
C PRO A 288 -20.64 -5.18 5.12
N SER A 289 -19.53 -5.59 4.53
CA SER A 289 -19.35 -6.90 3.88
C SER A 289 -17.88 -7.28 3.84
N SER A 290 -17.55 -8.46 3.30
CA SER A 290 -16.17 -8.87 3.00
C SER A 290 -15.74 -8.61 1.55
N ASN A 291 -16.59 -8.00 0.73
CA ASN A 291 -16.37 -7.85 -0.72
C ASN A 291 -15.57 -6.56 -1.05
N TYR A 292 -14.30 -6.55 -0.69
CA TYR A 292 -13.35 -5.46 -0.94
C TYR A 292 -12.04 -6.00 -1.53
N GLU A 293 -11.22 -5.12 -2.09
CA GLU A 293 -9.81 -5.38 -2.28
C GLU A 293 -9.03 -4.95 -1.03
N TYR A 294 -8.29 -5.88 -0.44
CA TYR A 294 -7.53 -5.64 0.77
C TYR A 294 -6.05 -5.47 0.45
N TYR A 295 -5.46 -4.39 0.95
CA TYR A 295 -4.04 -4.10 0.89
C TYR A 295 -3.49 -4.01 2.30
N LEU A 296 -2.53 -4.85 2.65
CA LEU A 296 -1.98 -4.93 4.00
C LEU A 296 -0.47 -4.73 4.00
N CYS A 297 0.03 -3.94 4.94
CA CYS A 297 1.46 -3.82 5.17
C CYS A 297 1.77 -3.56 6.65
N GLY A 298 2.76 -4.27 7.19
CA GLY A 298 3.14 -4.15 8.59
C GLY A 298 4.07 -5.25 9.09
N PRO A 299 4.29 -5.35 10.41
CA PRO A 299 5.12 -6.40 11.02
C PRO A 299 4.57 -7.80 10.78
N GLY A 300 5.46 -8.81 10.67
CA GLY A 300 5.09 -10.20 10.38
C GLY A 300 3.93 -10.75 11.22
N PRO A 301 3.98 -10.75 12.55
CA PRO A 301 2.89 -11.26 13.38
C PRO A 301 1.55 -10.54 13.20
N PHE A 302 1.58 -9.25 12.89
CA PHE A 302 0.39 -8.47 12.55
C PHE A 302 -0.22 -8.95 11.21
N MET A 303 0.64 -9.15 10.22
CA MET A 303 0.23 -9.65 8.91
C MET A 303 -0.34 -11.06 9.00
N ASP A 304 0.35 -11.98 9.70
CA ASP A 304 -0.10 -13.37 9.88
C ASP A 304 -1.54 -13.44 10.43
N THR A 305 -1.81 -12.67 11.48
CA THR A 305 -3.12 -12.64 12.13
C THR A 305 -4.21 -12.11 11.18
N LEU A 306 -3.94 -11.01 10.49
CA LEU A 306 -4.95 -10.35 9.66
C LEU A 306 -5.22 -11.10 8.37
N VAL A 307 -4.18 -11.58 7.69
CA VAL A 307 -4.32 -12.31 6.42
C VAL A 307 -5.10 -13.61 6.64
N ASN A 308 -4.73 -14.41 7.67
CA ASN A 308 -5.44 -15.64 7.98
C ASN A 308 -6.90 -15.38 8.37
N GLY A 309 -7.17 -14.35 9.19
CA GLY A 309 -8.53 -14.01 9.58
C GLY A 309 -9.38 -13.48 8.43
N LEU A 310 -8.80 -12.82 7.41
CA LEU A 310 -9.51 -12.46 6.18
C LEU A 310 -9.91 -13.71 5.38
N TYR A 311 -9.01 -14.69 5.26
CA TYR A 311 -9.34 -15.96 4.60
C TYR A 311 -10.42 -16.75 5.35
N GLU A 312 -10.36 -16.79 6.68
CA GLU A 312 -11.41 -17.36 7.53
C GLU A 312 -12.75 -16.63 7.39
N TRP A 313 -12.73 -15.32 7.12
CA TRP A 313 -13.93 -14.53 6.83
C TRP A 313 -14.50 -14.79 5.41
N GLY A 314 -13.80 -15.59 4.61
CA GLY A 314 -14.23 -15.96 3.26
C GLY A 314 -13.76 -14.98 2.17
N VAL A 315 -12.79 -14.09 2.48
CA VAL A 315 -12.20 -13.22 1.46
C VAL A 315 -11.35 -14.06 0.50
N PRO A 316 -11.58 -13.99 -0.82
CA PRO A 316 -10.77 -14.72 -1.80
C PRO A 316 -9.28 -14.31 -1.73
N LYS A 317 -8.38 -15.25 -1.84
CA LYS A 317 -6.92 -14.99 -1.79
C LYS A 317 -6.46 -13.92 -2.80
N LYS A 318 -7.04 -13.91 -4.00
CA LYS A 318 -6.74 -12.91 -5.05
C LYS A 318 -7.08 -11.47 -4.65
N ASP A 319 -8.01 -11.28 -3.71
CA ASP A 319 -8.47 -9.99 -3.22
C ASP A 319 -7.68 -9.52 -1.99
N VAL A 320 -6.75 -10.34 -1.45
CA VAL A 320 -5.87 -10.00 -0.33
C VAL A 320 -4.45 -9.83 -0.86
N LYS A 321 -4.00 -8.59 -0.95
CA LYS A 321 -2.65 -8.20 -1.37
C LYS A 321 -1.87 -7.70 -0.17
N PHE A 322 -0.65 -8.18 0.03
CA PHE A 322 0.14 -7.78 1.20
C PHE A 322 1.63 -7.69 0.91
N GLU A 323 2.32 -6.87 1.68
CA GLU A 323 3.77 -6.73 1.67
C GLU A 323 4.30 -6.77 3.12
N ALA A 324 5.18 -7.73 3.40
CA ALA A 324 5.81 -7.84 4.70
C ALA A 324 7.16 -7.10 4.73
N PHE A 325 7.40 -6.31 5.78
CA PHE A 325 8.68 -5.63 5.97
C PHE A 325 9.61 -6.43 6.90
N GLY A 326 10.83 -6.64 6.44
CA GLY A 326 11.87 -7.35 7.19
C GLY A 326 11.90 -8.87 6.93
N PRO A 327 12.70 -9.63 7.71
CA PRO A 327 12.84 -11.08 7.53
C PRO A 327 11.62 -11.88 8.02
N ALA A 328 10.66 -11.19 8.64
CA ALA A 328 9.43 -11.82 9.10
C ALA A 328 8.48 -12.05 7.92
N THR A 329 8.01 -13.25 7.81
CA THR A 329 7.20 -13.76 6.71
C THR A 329 5.82 -14.11 7.20
N VAL A 330 4.82 -13.87 6.38
CA VAL A 330 3.44 -14.26 6.65
C VAL A 330 3.33 -15.79 6.51
N LYS A 331 3.01 -16.46 7.60
CA LYS A 331 2.71 -17.90 7.61
C LYS A 331 1.23 -18.07 7.32
N SER A 332 0.86 -18.29 6.09
CA SER A 332 -0.54 -18.50 5.71
C SER A 332 -0.94 -19.98 5.82
N GLY A 333 -2.00 -20.23 6.56
CA GLY A 333 -2.67 -21.53 6.71
C GLY A 333 -2.20 -22.39 7.89
N PRO A 334 -3.03 -23.37 8.31
CA PRO A 334 -2.61 -24.37 9.27
C PRO A 334 -1.45 -25.17 8.65
N GLN A 335 -0.27 -25.06 9.23
CA GLN A 335 0.85 -25.93 8.89
C GLN A 335 0.44 -27.35 9.31
N GLU A 336 0.15 -28.21 8.36
CA GLU A 336 0.23 -29.65 8.64
C GLU A 336 1.60 -29.92 9.25
N PRO A 337 1.68 -30.66 10.37
CA PRO A 337 2.95 -30.99 10.96
C PRO A 337 3.77 -31.75 9.91
N LYS A 338 4.81 -31.08 9.36
CA LYS A 338 5.76 -31.74 8.47
C LYS A 338 6.36 -32.88 9.29
N THR A 339 5.95 -34.10 8.96
CA THR A 339 6.62 -35.33 9.38
C THR A 339 8.10 -35.14 9.09
N LYS A 340 8.93 -35.19 10.14
CA LYS A 340 10.37 -35.33 10.00
C LYS A 340 10.58 -36.58 9.12
N SER A 341 10.95 -36.36 7.88
CA SER A 341 11.46 -37.46 7.07
C SER A 341 12.73 -37.94 7.74
N GLU A 342 12.66 -39.17 8.24
CA GLU A 342 13.78 -39.92 8.79
C GLU A 342 14.94 -39.93 7.79
N THR A 343 16.14 -39.83 8.35
CA THR A 343 17.44 -39.98 7.73
C THR A 343 17.50 -41.22 6.82
N GLY A 344 17.24 -41.02 5.53
CA GLY A 344 17.58 -41.93 4.47
C GLY A 344 18.54 -41.22 3.52
N ASP A 345 19.49 -41.93 2.95
CA ASP A 345 20.54 -41.53 2.00
C ASP A 345 20.07 -40.39 1.09
N GLN A 346 20.47 -39.15 1.41
CA GLN A 346 20.01 -37.99 0.63
C GLN A 346 20.81 -37.95 -0.66
N ALA A 347 20.17 -38.36 -1.76
CA ALA A 347 20.71 -38.12 -3.09
C ALA A 347 21.09 -36.66 -3.24
N VAL A 348 22.33 -36.43 -3.61
CA VAL A 348 22.89 -35.10 -3.84
C VAL A 348 22.05 -34.37 -4.90
N ILE A 349 21.34 -33.34 -4.54
CA ILE A 349 20.52 -32.55 -5.45
C ILE A 349 21.40 -31.46 -6.11
N PRO A 350 21.77 -31.59 -7.41
CA PRO A 350 22.57 -30.60 -8.09
C PRO A 350 21.70 -29.42 -8.50
N ILE A 351 22.18 -28.20 -8.18
CA ILE A 351 21.60 -26.94 -8.61
C ILE A 351 22.57 -26.28 -9.59
N GLU A 352 22.12 -26.06 -10.81
CA GLU A 352 22.88 -25.39 -11.88
C GLU A 352 22.42 -23.93 -12.01
N PHE A 353 23.37 -23.03 -11.98
CA PHE A 353 23.22 -21.60 -12.23
C PHE A 353 23.70 -21.31 -13.65
N ALA A 354 22.77 -21.22 -14.59
CA ALA A 354 23.06 -21.26 -16.02
C ALA A 354 23.90 -20.07 -16.52
N ARG A 355 23.71 -18.86 -15.95
CA ARG A 355 24.50 -17.67 -16.35
C ARG A 355 25.94 -17.73 -15.82
N SER A 356 26.12 -18.24 -14.61
CA SER A 356 27.44 -18.37 -14.01
C SER A 356 28.16 -19.64 -14.38
N GLY A 357 27.48 -20.61 -15.04
CA GLY A 357 27.99 -21.92 -15.41
C GLY A 357 28.36 -22.80 -14.21
N LYS A 358 27.92 -22.47 -13.01
CA LYS A 358 28.22 -23.23 -11.78
C LYS A 358 27.15 -24.26 -11.48
N THR A 359 27.59 -25.48 -11.14
CA THR A 359 26.72 -26.51 -10.57
C THR A 359 27.20 -26.85 -9.16
N VAL A 360 26.31 -26.71 -8.19
CA VAL A 360 26.60 -26.89 -6.76
C VAL A 360 25.60 -27.84 -6.13
N PRO A 361 26.02 -28.80 -5.30
CA PRO A 361 25.11 -29.66 -4.56
C PRO A 361 24.32 -28.83 -3.54
N TRP A 362 23.00 -29.03 -3.51
CA TRP A 362 22.12 -28.36 -2.55
C TRP A 362 22.48 -28.72 -1.11
N ASP A 363 22.65 -27.70 -0.29
CA ASP A 363 22.82 -27.83 1.14
C ASP A 363 21.45 -27.68 1.84
N SER A 364 20.91 -28.79 2.36
CA SER A 364 19.62 -28.81 3.04
C SER A 364 19.56 -27.95 4.33
N GLY A 365 20.73 -27.54 4.85
CA GLY A 365 20.84 -26.58 5.96
C GLY A 365 20.55 -25.15 5.55
N MET A 366 20.48 -24.81 4.23
CA MET A 366 20.15 -23.48 3.76
C MET A 366 18.66 -23.17 3.90
N ALA A 367 18.36 -21.95 4.33
CA ALA A 367 16.97 -21.52 4.50
C ALA A 367 16.23 -21.42 3.15
N ASN A 368 16.92 -20.97 2.10
CA ASN A 368 16.34 -20.74 0.77
C ASN A 368 17.41 -20.72 -0.33
N LEU A 369 16.97 -20.71 -1.61
CA LEU A 369 17.87 -20.68 -2.78
C LEU A 369 18.71 -19.42 -2.88
N LEU A 370 18.24 -18.26 -2.42
CA LEU A 370 19.02 -17.02 -2.45
C LEU A 370 20.23 -17.12 -1.51
N GLU A 371 20.01 -17.55 -0.26
CA GLU A 371 21.09 -17.74 0.71
C GLU A 371 22.12 -18.77 0.22
N PHE A 372 21.63 -19.86 -0.38
CA PHE A 372 22.48 -20.84 -1.00
C PHE A 372 23.31 -20.27 -2.16
N ALA A 373 22.72 -19.47 -3.03
CA ALA A 373 23.40 -18.80 -4.14
C ALA A 373 24.51 -17.85 -3.62
N GLU A 374 24.17 -17.00 -2.65
CA GLU A 374 25.11 -16.05 -2.05
C GLU A 374 26.32 -16.76 -1.39
N LYS A 375 26.05 -17.84 -0.63
CA LYS A 375 27.10 -18.67 0.00
C LYS A 375 28.08 -19.25 -1.02
N ASN A 376 27.57 -19.57 -2.22
CA ASN A 376 28.37 -20.14 -3.31
C ASN A 376 28.92 -19.09 -4.29
N GLY A 377 28.85 -17.80 -3.94
CA GLY A 377 29.41 -16.70 -4.72
C GLY A 377 28.66 -16.44 -6.02
N ILE A 378 27.38 -16.76 -6.10
CA ILE A 378 26.49 -16.38 -7.20
C ILE A 378 25.98 -14.95 -6.92
N THR A 379 26.38 -13.99 -7.73
CA THR A 379 26.06 -12.57 -7.56
C THR A 379 25.02 -12.06 -8.55
N THR A 380 24.53 -12.92 -9.42
CA THR A 380 23.54 -12.61 -10.46
C THR A 380 22.11 -12.50 -9.90
N ILE A 381 21.88 -12.99 -8.68
CA ILE A 381 20.59 -12.90 -7.99
C ILE A 381 20.65 -11.77 -6.95
N GLU A 382 19.75 -10.81 -7.06
CA GLU A 382 19.71 -9.69 -6.12
C GLU A 382 18.80 -10.00 -4.91
N GLY A 383 19.34 -9.82 -3.72
CA GLY A 383 18.60 -9.92 -2.47
C GLY A 383 18.01 -8.58 -2.04
N GLY A 384 16.72 -8.33 -2.29
CA GLY A 384 16.01 -7.12 -1.83
C GLY A 384 15.40 -7.31 -0.44
N CYS A 385 14.07 -7.49 -0.37
CA CYS A 385 13.30 -7.62 0.89
C CYS A 385 13.58 -8.94 1.64
N ARG A 386 14.02 -9.99 0.95
CA ARG A 386 14.23 -11.36 1.46
C ARG A 386 12.96 -12.00 2.07
N ALA A 387 11.80 -11.49 1.72
CA ALA A 387 10.50 -11.88 2.26
C ALA A 387 9.45 -12.19 1.15
N GLY A 388 9.90 -12.41 -0.08
CA GLY A 388 9.03 -12.80 -1.19
C GLY A 388 8.11 -11.73 -1.76
N SER A 389 8.26 -10.46 -1.33
CA SER A 389 7.33 -9.38 -1.72
C SER A 389 7.87 -8.50 -2.84
N CYS A 390 9.19 -8.24 -2.86
CA CYS A 390 9.75 -7.21 -3.73
C CYS A 390 10.07 -7.67 -5.16
N GLY A 391 10.16 -8.96 -5.42
CA GLY A 391 10.49 -9.50 -6.74
C GLY A 391 11.95 -9.37 -7.18
N SER A 392 12.85 -8.71 -6.41
CA SER A 392 14.27 -8.54 -6.80
C SER A 392 15.01 -9.86 -6.99
N CYS A 393 14.61 -10.90 -6.27
CA CYS A 393 15.20 -12.23 -6.34
C CYS A 393 14.47 -13.18 -7.32
N LEU A 394 13.63 -12.64 -8.21
CA LEU A 394 12.90 -13.43 -9.20
C LEU A 394 13.87 -13.94 -10.27
N VAL A 395 13.88 -15.24 -10.50
CA VAL A 395 14.66 -15.88 -11.56
C VAL A 395 13.80 -16.86 -12.35
N ALA A 396 14.14 -17.06 -13.62
CA ALA A 396 13.49 -18.06 -14.45
C ALA A 396 14.00 -19.48 -14.08
N ILE A 397 13.08 -20.43 -14.02
CA ILE A 397 13.36 -21.86 -13.87
C ILE A 397 13.48 -22.48 -15.27
N LYS A 398 14.66 -22.94 -15.64
CA LYS A 398 14.90 -23.63 -16.91
C LYS A 398 14.55 -25.12 -16.81
N GLN A 399 14.79 -25.72 -15.64
CA GLN A 399 14.46 -27.11 -15.34
C GLN A 399 14.26 -27.32 -13.85
N GLY A 400 13.33 -28.18 -13.46
CA GLY A 400 13.04 -28.54 -12.07
C GLY A 400 11.89 -27.73 -11.48
N ASN A 401 11.66 -27.92 -10.18
CA ASN A 401 10.58 -27.26 -9.44
C ASN A 401 11.07 -26.79 -8.07
N VAL A 402 10.33 -25.85 -7.50
CA VAL A 402 10.58 -25.32 -6.15
C VAL A 402 9.38 -25.56 -5.25
N GLU A 403 9.64 -25.68 -3.95
CA GLU A 403 8.65 -25.49 -2.91
C GLU A 403 8.85 -24.14 -2.25
N TYR A 404 7.76 -23.43 -2.01
CA TYR A 404 7.81 -22.16 -1.27
C TYR A 404 7.76 -22.47 0.23
N VAL A 405 8.79 -22.02 0.96
CA VAL A 405 8.85 -22.10 2.43
C VAL A 405 7.97 -21.02 3.09
N LEU A 406 7.56 -20.04 2.29
CA LEU A 406 6.75 -18.89 2.67
C LEU A 406 5.85 -18.54 1.50
N GLU A 407 4.63 -18.10 1.77
CA GLU A 407 3.72 -17.66 0.71
C GLU A 407 4.23 -16.36 0.08
N PRO A 408 4.41 -16.31 -1.26
CA PRO A 408 4.80 -15.08 -1.94
C PRO A 408 3.71 -14.02 -1.81
N GLY A 409 4.10 -12.76 -1.57
CA GLY A 409 3.17 -11.63 -1.49
C GLY A 409 2.35 -11.41 -2.78
N ALA A 410 2.89 -11.87 -3.92
CA ALA A 410 2.15 -12.06 -5.17
C ALA A 410 2.69 -13.31 -5.86
N ALA A 411 1.82 -14.12 -6.45
CA ALA A 411 2.21 -15.31 -7.18
C ALA A 411 3.19 -14.93 -8.31
N PRO A 412 4.39 -15.53 -8.38
CA PRO A 412 5.31 -15.27 -9.47
C PRO A 412 4.73 -15.82 -10.80
N GLU A 413 5.21 -15.31 -11.91
CA GLU A 413 4.86 -15.81 -13.23
C GLU A 413 5.25 -17.28 -13.38
N GLU A 414 4.46 -18.03 -14.15
CA GLU A 414 4.75 -19.44 -14.44
C GLU A 414 6.17 -19.58 -15.03
N GLY A 415 6.91 -20.58 -14.58
CA GLY A 415 8.30 -20.77 -14.97
C GLY A 415 9.30 -19.87 -14.26
N THR A 416 8.89 -19.12 -13.23
CA THR A 416 9.80 -18.30 -12.41
C THR A 416 9.71 -18.64 -10.93
N CYS A 417 10.72 -18.27 -10.12
CA CYS A 417 10.67 -18.42 -8.67
C CYS A 417 11.31 -17.24 -7.93
N LEU A 418 10.79 -16.98 -6.74
CA LEU A 418 11.35 -16.02 -5.78
C LEU A 418 12.36 -16.77 -4.89
N THR A 419 13.63 -16.69 -5.25
CA THR A 419 14.70 -17.50 -4.62
C THR A 419 14.86 -17.27 -3.12
N CYS A 420 14.49 -16.10 -2.61
CA CYS A 420 14.61 -15.76 -1.19
C CYS A 420 13.61 -16.49 -0.28
N ILE A 421 12.58 -17.14 -0.85
CA ILE A 421 11.52 -17.81 -0.07
C ILE A 421 11.22 -19.22 -0.59
N CYS A 422 12.06 -19.79 -1.46
CA CYS A 422 11.82 -21.13 -1.99
C CYS A 422 13.04 -22.04 -1.82
N ARG A 423 12.80 -23.36 -1.89
CA ARG A 423 13.80 -24.43 -1.88
C ARG A 423 13.61 -25.31 -3.12
N PRO A 424 14.67 -25.92 -3.62
CA PRO A 424 14.54 -26.89 -4.72
C PRO A 424 13.90 -28.18 -4.20
N THR A 425 13.01 -28.77 -5.01
CA THR A 425 12.41 -30.10 -4.71
C THR A 425 13.20 -31.25 -5.34
N GLY A 426 14.18 -30.95 -6.18
CA GLY A 426 15.04 -31.91 -6.88
C GLY A 426 16.09 -31.21 -7.74
N LYS A 427 16.71 -31.93 -8.68
CA LYS A 427 17.64 -31.34 -9.65
C LYS A 427 17.03 -30.12 -10.31
N MET A 428 17.77 -29.01 -10.35
CA MET A 428 17.25 -27.73 -10.82
C MET A 428 18.28 -26.98 -11.67
N VAL A 429 17.77 -26.29 -12.72
CA VAL A 429 18.53 -25.32 -13.51
C VAL A 429 17.79 -23.99 -13.47
N ILE A 430 18.47 -22.94 -13.00
CA ILE A 430 17.91 -21.59 -12.94
C ILE A 430 18.76 -20.60 -13.75
N ASP A 431 18.11 -19.56 -14.26
CA ASP A 431 18.75 -18.54 -15.09
C ASP A 431 19.46 -17.49 -14.22
N ALA A 432 20.57 -17.89 -13.58
CA ALA A 432 21.35 -17.08 -12.65
C ALA A 432 22.86 -17.29 -12.80
#